data_76f69ab7e9f601712bc23af8975b047d
#
_entry.id   76f69ab7e9f601712bc23af8975b047d
#
_cell.length_a   1.000
_cell.length_b   1.000
_cell.length_c   1.000
_cell.angle_alpha   90.00
_cell.angle_beta   90.00
_cell.angle_gamma   90.00
#
_symmetry.space_group_name_H-M   'P 1'
#
loop_
_entity.id
_entity.type
_entity.pdbx_description
1 polymer ?
#
loop_
_entity_poly.entity_id
_entity_poly.type
_entity_poly.pdbx_seq_one_letter_code
_entity_poly.pdbx_strand_id
1 'polypeptide(L)'
;DADDAQSTCAQDKASVEAKKAALETARINLDWTTVTAPISGRIGISSVTPGALVTASQDTALTTIRGLDTMYVDLTRSSVDLLRLRKQSLVTNSDTMSVSLILEDGTTYSEKGRLELTEVAVDESTGSVTLRAIFPNPQQQLLPGMFVRARVDEGVMEDAILAPQQGVTRDAKGNATALVVNKDNKVE
;
A
#
# COMPACT_ATOMS: atom_id res chain seq x y z
N ASP A 1 70.46 -18.61 -0.31
CA ASP A 1 69.77 -19.78 -0.94
C ASP A 1 68.43 -20.12 -0.29
N ALA A 2 68.30 -20.30 1.06
CA ALA A 2 67.00 -20.60 1.68
C ALA A 2 66.14 -19.36 1.78
N ASP A 3 66.70 -18.22 2.11
CA ASP A 3 65.99 -16.93 2.21
C ASP A 3 65.49 -16.44 0.85
N ASP A 4 66.29 -16.67 -0.20
CA ASP A 4 65.90 -16.34 -1.58
C ASP A 4 64.70 -17.17 -2.05
N ALA A 5 64.73 -18.49 -1.73
CA ALA A 5 63.62 -19.40 -2.05
C ALA A 5 62.34 -18.99 -1.30
N GLN A 6 62.47 -18.59 -0.02
CA GLN A 6 61.35 -18.14 0.80
C GLN A 6 60.73 -16.82 0.30
N SER A 7 61.60 -15.86 -0.10
CA SER A 7 61.14 -14.59 -0.67
C SER A 7 60.47 -14.80 -2.01
N THR A 8 60.99 -15.66 -2.88
CA THR A 8 60.38 -16.00 -4.18
C THR A 8 59.01 -16.67 -3.95
N CYS A 9 58.91 -17.61 -3.03
CA CYS A 9 57.62 -18.23 -2.69
C CYS A 9 56.59 -17.23 -2.15
N ALA A 10 57.01 -16.26 -1.33
CA ALA A 10 56.14 -15.22 -0.84
C ALA A 10 55.67 -14.29 -2.01
N GLN A 11 56.57 -13.96 -2.92
CA GLN A 11 56.26 -13.13 -4.10
C GLN A 11 55.30 -13.85 -5.06
N ASP A 12 55.48 -15.16 -5.28
CA ASP A 12 54.60 -15.98 -6.10
C ASP A 12 53.20 -16.10 -5.45
N LYS A 13 53.12 -16.27 -4.15
CA LYS A 13 51.85 -16.28 -3.42
C LYS A 13 51.12 -14.91 -3.59
N ALA A 14 51.82 -13.82 -3.40
CA ALA A 14 51.24 -12.49 -3.60
C ALA A 14 50.75 -12.28 -5.05
N SER A 15 51.55 -12.75 -6.05
CA SER A 15 51.16 -12.75 -7.45
C SER A 15 49.89 -13.56 -7.73
N VAL A 16 49.76 -14.74 -7.15
CA VAL A 16 48.56 -15.59 -7.25
C VAL A 16 47.34 -14.87 -6.66
N GLU A 17 47.48 -14.27 -5.49
CA GLU A 17 46.37 -13.55 -4.87
C GLU A 17 45.98 -12.31 -5.70
N ALA A 18 46.92 -11.57 -6.24
CA ALA A 18 46.62 -10.46 -7.15
C ALA A 18 45.89 -10.90 -8.44
N LYS A 19 46.27 -12.06 -9.02
CA LYS A 19 45.57 -12.63 -10.16
C LYS A 19 44.19 -13.14 -9.84
N LYS A 20 43.98 -13.71 -8.65
CA LYS A 20 42.64 -14.10 -8.16
C LYS A 20 41.72 -12.89 -8.00
N ALA A 21 42.22 -11.80 -7.40
CA ALA A 21 41.47 -10.56 -7.27
C ALA A 21 41.09 -9.95 -8.63
N ALA A 22 42.01 -9.97 -9.60
CA ALA A 22 41.73 -9.53 -10.96
C ALA A 22 40.65 -10.41 -11.66
N LEU A 23 40.70 -11.73 -11.47
CA LEU A 23 39.71 -12.64 -12.00
C LEU A 23 38.33 -12.38 -11.38
N GLU A 24 38.26 -12.16 -10.07
CA GLU A 24 37.01 -11.85 -9.37
C GLU A 24 36.41 -10.53 -9.89
N THR A 25 37.23 -9.48 -10.05
CA THR A 25 36.76 -8.22 -10.65
C THR A 25 36.20 -8.43 -12.05
N ALA A 26 36.86 -9.23 -12.88
CA ALA A 26 36.37 -9.54 -14.21
C ALA A 26 35.05 -10.31 -14.22
N ARG A 27 34.86 -11.24 -13.26
CA ARG A 27 33.60 -11.96 -13.07
C ARG A 27 32.47 -11.05 -12.65
N ILE A 28 32.71 -10.18 -11.67
CA ILE A 28 31.72 -9.18 -11.22
C ILE A 28 31.31 -8.29 -12.39
N ASN A 29 32.27 -7.81 -13.20
CA ASN A 29 31.94 -7.00 -14.36
C ASN A 29 31.10 -7.77 -15.39
N LEU A 30 31.38 -9.07 -15.58
CA LEU A 30 30.57 -9.92 -16.44
C LEU A 30 29.14 -10.10 -15.89
N ASP A 31 28.99 -10.36 -14.59
CA ASP A 31 27.69 -10.51 -13.96
C ASP A 31 26.84 -9.25 -14.10
N TRP A 32 27.45 -8.07 -14.01
CA TRP A 32 26.75 -6.79 -14.19
C TRP A 32 26.28 -6.54 -15.64
N THR A 33 26.78 -7.28 -16.61
CA THR A 33 26.23 -7.19 -17.98
C THR A 33 24.83 -7.79 -18.08
N THR A 34 24.42 -8.62 -17.11
CA THR A 34 23.10 -9.23 -17.05
C THR A 34 22.26 -8.48 -16.01
N VAL A 35 21.34 -7.65 -16.47
CA VAL A 35 20.45 -6.91 -15.61
C VAL A 35 19.24 -7.77 -15.28
N THR A 36 19.11 -8.19 -14.02
CA THR A 36 18.00 -9.02 -13.54
C THR A 36 16.96 -8.20 -12.79
N ALA A 37 15.72 -8.69 -12.76
CA ALA A 37 14.65 -8.09 -12.00
C ALA A 37 14.90 -8.27 -10.48
N PRO A 38 14.97 -7.18 -9.69
CA PRO A 38 15.20 -7.27 -8.24
C PRO A 38 13.96 -7.74 -7.45
N ILE A 39 12.78 -7.63 -8.04
CA ILE A 39 11.49 -8.03 -7.44
C ILE A 39 10.65 -8.80 -8.45
N SER A 40 9.74 -9.62 -7.95
CA SER A 40 8.68 -10.21 -8.75
C SER A 40 7.60 -9.18 -9.05
N GLY A 41 7.06 -9.20 -10.27
CA GLY A 41 6.01 -8.25 -10.64
C GLY A 41 5.84 -8.11 -12.15
N ARG A 42 5.01 -7.16 -12.54
CA ARG A 42 4.78 -6.83 -13.95
C ARG A 42 5.76 -5.76 -14.42
N ILE A 43 6.48 -6.08 -15.48
CA ILE A 43 7.39 -5.13 -16.12
C ILE A 43 6.60 -4.13 -16.98
N GLY A 44 6.98 -2.86 -16.89
CA GLY A 44 6.41 -1.79 -17.70
C GLY A 44 7.06 -1.69 -19.09
N ILE A 45 6.79 -0.58 -19.76
CA ILE A 45 7.37 -0.28 -21.07
C ILE A 45 8.87 0.01 -20.86
N SER A 46 9.71 -0.55 -21.73
CA SER A 46 11.14 -0.24 -21.74
C SER A 46 11.37 1.21 -22.19
N SER A 47 12.18 1.93 -21.43
CA SER A 47 12.62 3.29 -21.78
C SER A 47 13.74 3.30 -22.82
N VAL A 48 14.35 2.14 -23.08
CA VAL A 48 15.45 1.98 -24.01
C VAL A 48 15.11 0.94 -25.09
N THR A 49 15.61 1.15 -26.28
CA THR A 49 15.45 0.22 -27.40
C THR A 49 16.69 -0.68 -27.52
N PRO A 50 16.55 -1.89 -28.11
CA PRO A 50 17.69 -2.73 -28.40
C PRO A 50 18.73 -1.99 -29.24
N GLY A 51 20.00 -2.07 -28.83
CA GLY A 51 21.12 -1.34 -29.46
C GLY A 51 21.39 0.05 -28.88
N ALA A 52 20.55 0.57 -27.98
CA ALA A 52 20.83 1.82 -27.28
C ALA A 52 22.00 1.65 -26.31
N LEU A 53 22.84 2.65 -26.24
CA LEU A 53 23.94 2.71 -25.26
C LEU A 53 23.35 3.04 -23.89
N VAL A 54 23.64 2.22 -22.89
CA VAL A 54 23.31 2.45 -21.49
C VAL A 54 24.60 2.60 -20.69
N THR A 55 24.54 3.44 -19.65
CA THR A 55 25.69 3.72 -18.78
C THR A 55 25.35 3.41 -17.33
N ALA A 56 26.34 3.01 -16.56
CA ALA A 56 26.19 2.86 -15.13
C ALA A 56 25.76 4.19 -14.51
N SER A 57 24.81 4.13 -13.56
CA SER A 57 24.28 5.30 -12.82
C SER A 57 23.60 6.36 -13.71
N GLN A 58 23.02 5.97 -14.85
CA GLN A 58 22.17 6.89 -15.62
C GLN A 58 20.89 7.24 -14.84
N ASP A 59 20.41 8.47 -14.99
CA ASP A 59 19.22 8.95 -14.30
C ASP A 59 17.93 8.28 -14.79
N THR A 60 17.91 7.82 -16.04
CA THR A 60 16.74 7.18 -16.64
C THR A 60 16.76 5.68 -16.38
N ALA A 61 15.76 5.18 -15.68
CA ALA A 61 15.59 3.74 -15.48
C ALA A 61 15.34 3.02 -16.80
N LEU A 62 15.86 1.80 -16.96
CA LEU A 62 15.65 0.98 -18.16
C LEU A 62 14.17 0.60 -18.32
N THR A 63 13.54 0.26 -17.21
CA THR A 63 12.13 -0.06 -17.10
C THR A 63 11.69 0.01 -15.63
N THR A 64 10.39 -0.03 -15.39
CA THR A 64 9.82 -0.08 -14.04
C THR A 64 9.13 -1.39 -13.83
N ILE A 65 9.42 -2.08 -12.73
CA ILE A 65 8.72 -3.30 -12.31
C ILE A 65 7.78 -2.92 -11.16
N ARG A 66 6.52 -3.34 -11.26
CA ARG A 66 5.50 -3.10 -10.23
C ARG A 66 5.02 -4.43 -9.68
N GLY A 67 5.09 -4.58 -8.36
CA GLY A 67 4.40 -5.66 -7.65
C GLY A 67 2.92 -5.36 -7.65
N LEU A 68 2.09 -6.27 -8.15
CA LEU A 68 0.64 -6.09 -8.25
C LEU A 68 -0.14 -7.01 -7.32
N ASP A 69 0.53 -7.87 -6.56
CA ASP A 69 -0.11 -8.87 -5.69
C ASP A 69 -0.84 -8.23 -4.49
N THR A 70 -0.30 -7.11 -4.03
CA THR A 70 -0.87 -6.33 -2.93
C THR A 70 -0.94 -4.87 -3.35
N MET A 71 -2.11 -4.26 -3.17
CA MET A 71 -2.34 -2.86 -3.50
C MET A 71 -2.60 -2.03 -2.26
N TYR A 72 -2.01 -0.85 -2.24
CA TYR A 72 -2.23 0.15 -1.21
C TYR A 72 -3.21 1.19 -1.71
N VAL A 73 -4.21 1.47 -0.90
CA VAL A 73 -5.22 2.50 -1.19
C VAL A 73 -5.13 3.55 -0.11
N ASP A 74 -4.80 4.76 -0.51
CA ASP A 74 -4.70 5.90 0.38
C ASP A 74 -6.06 6.61 0.44
N LEU A 75 -6.61 6.70 1.66
CA LEU A 75 -7.92 7.25 1.96
C LEU A 75 -7.76 8.56 2.73
N THR A 76 -8.25 9.65 2.17
CA THR A 76 -8.22 10.95 2.86
C THR A 76 -9.48 11.13 3.71
N ARG A 77 -9.30 11.44 4.99
CA ARG A 77 -10.38 11.67 5.97
C ARG A 77 -10.07 12.88 6.83
N SER A 78 -11.09 13.43 7.48
CA SER A 78 -10.87 14.48 8.48
C SER A 78 -10.26 13.91 9.77
N SER A 79 -9.48 14.74 10.47
CA SER A 79 -8.92 14.36 11.78
C SER A 79 -10.00 14.02 12.81
N VAL A 80 -11.18 14.65 12.72
CA VAL A 80 -12.33 14.37 13.58
C VAL A 80 -12.87 12.96 13.35
N ASP A 81 -13.00 12.55 12.09
CA ASP A 81 -13.47 11.20 11.74
C ASP A 81 -12.48 10.14 12.22
N LEU A 82 -11.18 10.41 12.11
CA LEU A 82 -10.15 9.52 12.66
C LEU A 82 -10.31 9.32 14.17
N LEU A 83 -10.56 10.39 14.92
CA LEU A 83 -10.77 10.28 16.38
C LEU A 83 -12.00 9.45 16.73
N ARG A 84 -13.05 9.52 15.90
CA ARG A 84 -14.24 8.66 16.05
C ARG A 84 -13.90 7.21 15.77
N LEU A 85 -13.22 6.92 14.65
CA LEU A 85 -12.78 5.57 14.29
C LEU A 85 -11.88 4.96 15.38
N ARG A 86 -10.92 5.70 15.92
CA ARG A 86 -10.07 5.23 17.02
C ARG A 86 -10.85 4.91 18.28
N LYS A 87 -11.84 5.72 18.65
CA LYS A 87 -12.71 5.41 19.80
C LYS A 87 -13.50 4.13 19.59
N GLN A 88 -13.98 3.89 18.39
CA GLN A 88 -14.69 2.67 18.04
C GLN A 88 -13.78 1.44 18.03
N SER A 89 -12.58 1.53 17.47
CA SER A 89 -11.64 0.41 17.48
C SER A 89 -11.22 -0.02 18.88
N LEU A 90 -11.09 0.93 19.82
CA LEU A 90 -10.82 0.65 21.22
C LEU A 90 -12.00 -0.09 21.92
N VAL A 91 -13.24 0.17 21.50
CA VAL A 91 -14.43 -0.51 22.03
C VAL A 91 -14.56 -1.91 21.45
N THR A 92 -14.20 -2.10 20.19
CA THR A 92 -14.37 -3.37 19.47
C THR A 92 -13.18 -4.32 19.63
N ASN A 93 -12.07 -3.86 20.27
CA ASN A 93 -10.82 -4.62 20.43
C ASN A 93 -10.26 -5.13 19.09
N SER A 94 -10.52 -4.43 18.00
CA SER A 94 -10.18 -4.79 16.62
C SER A 94 -9.18 -3.78 16.09
N ASP A 95 -7.89 -4.12 16.06
CA ASP A 95 -6.84 -3.29 15.46
C ASP A 95 -6.96 -3.17 13.93
N THR A 96 -7.87 -3.93 13.32
CA THR A 96 -8.05 -3.97 11.87
C THR A 96 -9.50 -3.79 11.49
N MET A 97 -9.82 -2.68 10.84
CA MET A 97 -11.14 -2.45 10.24
C MET A 97 -11.18 -3.00 8.82
N SER A 98 -12.29 -3.68 8.50
CA SER A 98 -12.54 -4.18 7.15
C SER A 98 -12.94 -3.03 6.23
N VAL A 99 -12.37 -3.02 5.03
CA VAL A 99 -12.66 -2.02 4.00
C VAL A 99 -13.07 -2.71 2.72
N SER A 100 -14.14 -2.24 2.11
CA SER A 100 -14.60 -2.68 0.78
C SER A 100 -14.32 -1.59 -0.23
N LEU A 101 -13.95 -1.95 -1.47
CA LEU A 101 -13.76 -1.01 -2.56
C LEU A 101 -14.91 -1.05 -3.55
N ILE A 102 -15.25 0.13 -4.06
CA ILE A 102 -16.13 0.33 -5.20
C ILE A 102 -15.26 0.89 -6.31
N LEU A 103 -15.18 0.16 -7.41
CA LEU A 103 -14.39 0.55 -8.59
C LEU A 103 -15.07 1.69 -9.36
N GLU A 104 -14.38 2.25 -10.36
CA GLU A 104 -14.89 3.35 -11.19
C GLU A 104 -16.17 2.99 -11.95
N ASP A 105 -16.33 1.73 -12.33
CA ASP A 105 -17.51 1.20 -13.01
C ASP A 105 -18.72 0.99 -12.07
N GLY A 106 -18.56 1.26 -10.77
CA GLY A 106 -19.58 1.06 -9.75
C GLY A 106 -19.65 -0.36 -9.21
N THR A 107 -18.83 -1.28 -9.69
CA THR A 107 -18.77 -2.64 -9.16
C THR A 107 -18.03 -2.68 -7.83
N THR A 108 -18.43 -3.61 -6.95
CA THR A 108 -17.72 -3.83 -5.69
C THR A 108 -16.60 -4.84 -5.92
N TYR A 109 -15.40 -4.49 -5.48
CA TYR A 109 -14.25 -5.39 -5.52
C TYR A 109 -14.49 -6.60 -4.62
N SER A 110 -14.12 -7.80 -5.11
CA SER A 110 -14.44 -9.07 -4.43
C SER A 110 -13.69 -9.26 -3.12
N GLU A 111 -12.45 -8.76 -3.06
CA GLU A 111 -11.60 -8.93 -1.88
C GLU A 111 -11.76 -7.76 -0.91
N LYS A 112 -11.85 -8.09 0.38
CA LYS A 112 -11.86 -7.09 1.44
C LYS A 112 -10.44 -6.70 1.80
N GLY A 113 -10.24 -5.41 1.98
CA GLY A 113 -9.01 -4.86 2.49
C GLY A 113 -9.01 -4.68 3.99
N ARG A 114 -7.84 -4.38 4.51
CA ARG A 114 -7.58 -4.10 5.91
C ARG A 114 -7.03 -2.68 6.03
N LEU A 115 -7.66 -1.89 6.91
CA LEU A 115 -7.21 -0.54 7.21
C LEU A 115 -6.02 -0.61 8.19
N GLU A 116 -4.93 0.05 7.85
CA GLU A 116 -3.79 0.26 8.75
C GLU A 116 -3.86 1.65 9.37
N LEU A 117 -3.98 1.68 10.69
CA LEU A 117 -4.03 2.94 11.46
C LEU A 117 -2.66 3.38 11.99
N THR A 118 -1.59 2.69 11.57
CA THR A 118 -0.26 2.79 12.21
C THR A 118 0.50 4.05 11.79
N GLU A 119 0.34 4.51 10.55
CA GLU A 119 1.02 5.72 10.04
C GLU A 119 -0.01 6.81 9.75
N VAL A 120 -0.30 7.61 10.76
CA VAL A 120 -1.24 8.71 10.62
C VAL A 120 -0.46 10.02 10.66
N ALA A 121 -0.22 10.59 9.48
CA ALA A 121 0.25 11.95 9.35
C ALA A 121 -0.95 12.89 9.10
N VAL A 122 -1.04 13.94 9.87
CA VAL A 122 -2.04 15.01 9.65
C VAL A 122 -1.40 16.06 8.77
N ASP A 123 -2.06 16.39 7.67
CA ASP A 123 -1.70 17.54 6.85
C ASP A 123 -2.19 18.81 7.58
N GLU A 124 -1.25 19.62 8.05
CA GLU A 124 -1.53 20.81 8.86
C GLU A 124 -2.32 21.89 8.09
N SER A 125 -2.20 21.91 6.77
CA SER A 125 -2.86 22.92 5.92
C SER A 125 -4.34 22.62 5.71
N THR A 126 -4.72 21.33 5.65
CA THR A 126 -6.09 20.88 5.36
C THR A 126 -6.79 20.25 6.55
N GLY A 127 -6.06 19.90 7.62
CA GLY A 127 -6.57 19.12 8.73
C GLY A 127 -6.97 17.69 8.34
N SER A 128 -6.53 17.25 7.18
CA SER A 128 -6.83 15.93 6.65
C SER A 128 -5.81 14.90 7.09
N VAL A 129 -6.25 13.66 7.18
CA VAL A 129 -5.44 12.50 7.52
C VAL A 129 -5.49 11.52 6.38
N THR A 130 -4.34 11.01 5.99
CA THR A 130 -4.26 9.89 5.04
C THR A 130 -4.17 8.59 5.80
N LEU A 131 -5.14 7.72 5.55
CA LEU A 131 -5.20 6.36 6.08
C LEU A 131 -4.85 5.40 4.94
N ARG A 132 -4.06 4.38 5.23
CA ARG A 132 -3.68 3.38 4.23
C ARG A 132 -4.44 2.08 4.46
N ALA A 133 -5.06 1.59 3.40
CA ALA A 133 -5.69 0.28 3.39
C ALA A 133 -4.95 -0.66 2.44
N ILE A 134 -4.77 -1.91 2.87
CA ILE A 134 -4.09 -2.95 2.10
C ILE A 134 -5.12 -3.89 1.52
N PHE A 135 -5.03 -4.14 0.22
CA PHE A 135 -5.90 -5.05 -0.51
C PHE A 135 -5.10 -6.13 -1.21
N PRO A 136 -5.45 -7.41 -1.03
CA PRO A 136 -4.93 -8.48 -1.87
C PRO A 136 -5.44 -8.29 -3.31
N ASN A 137 -4.60 -8.56 -4.30
CA ASN A 137 -4.95 -8.37 -5.71
C ASN A 137 -4.57 -9.58 -6.56
N PRO A 138 -5.11 -10.79 -6.24
CA PRO A 138 -4.71 -12.03 -6.90
C PRO A 138 -5.05 -12.06 -8.39
N GLN A 139 -6.10 -11.35 -8.80
CA GLN A 139 -6.54 -11.27 -10.19
C GLN A 139 -5.95 -10.08 -10.95
N GLN A 140 -5.09 -9.27 -10.29
CA GLN A 140 -4.46 -8.07 -10.85
C GLN A 140 -5.46 -7.07 -11.47
N GLN A 141 -6.68 -7.01 -10.93
CA GLN A 141 -7.72 -6.08 -11.37
C GLN A 141 -7.44 -4.65 -10.93
N LEU A 142 -6.84 -4.49 -9.74
CA LEU A 142 -6.44 -3.18 -9.24
C LEU A 142 -5.11 -2.78 -9.87
N LEU A 143 -5.07 -1.58 -10.42
CA LEU A 143 -3.86 -1.02 -11.02
C LEU A 143 -3.46 0.28 -10.29
N PRO A 144 -2.15 0.57 -10.19
CA PRO A 144 -1.70 1.82 -9.63
C PRO A 144 -2.24 3.02 -10.42
N GLY A 145 -2.77 4.01 -9.70
CA GLY A 145 -3.36 5.21 -10.30
C GLY A 145 -4.85 5.14 -10.60
N MET A 146 -5.52 4.01 -10.33
CA MET A 146 -6.98 3.92 -10.43
C MET A 146 -7.65 4.70 -9.29
N PHE A 147 -8.75 5.38 -9.60
CA PHE A 147 -9.62 5.97 -8.60
C PHE A 147 -10.58 4.91 -8.06
N VAL A 148 -10.70 4.84 -6.76
CA VAL A 148 -11.60 3.91 -6.09
C VAL A 148 -12.32 4.63 -4.95
N ARG A 149 -13.50 4.14 -4.59
CA ARG A 149 -14.23 4.58 -3.40
C ARG A 149 -14.14 3.49 -2.35
N ALA A 150 -13.69 3.86 -1.17
CA ALA A 150 -13.62 2.92 -0.05
C ALA A 150 -14.84 3.08 0.85
N ARG A 151 -15.38 1.96 1.28
CA ARG A 151 -16.38 1.86 2.33
C ARG A 151 -15.75 1.16 3.51
N VAL A 152 -15.62 1.87 4.61
CA VAL A 152 -15.10 1.34 5.87
C VAL A 152 -16.27 0.82 6.70
N ASP A 153 -16.19 -0.42 7.14
CA ASP A 153 -17.18 -1.03 8.03
C ASP A 153 -16.83 -0.59 9.46
N GLU A 154 -17.64 0.33 10.02
CA GLU A 154 -17.39 0.91 11.34
C GLU A 154 -17.93 0.02 12.48
N GLY A 155 -18.67 -1.03 12.19
CA GLY A 155 -19.24 -1.97 13.12
C GLY A 155 -20.75 -2.14 12.96
N VAL A 156 -21.31 -3.05 13.75
CA VAL A 156 -22.74 -3.34 13.78
C VAL A 156 -23.29 -2.82 15.10
N MET A 157 -24.33 -2.02 15.03
CA MET A 157 -25.09 -1.59 16.21
C MET A 157 -26.23 -2.57 16.38
N GLU A 158 -26.10 -3.50 17.34
CA GLU A 158 -27.18 -4.41 17.71
C GLU A 158 -28.28 -3.62 18.42
N ASP A 159 -29.54 -4.01 18.21
CA ASP A 159 -30.72 -3.35 18.78
C ASP A 159 -31.00 -1.91 18.33
N ALA A 160 -30.49 -1.52 17.14
CA ALA A 160 -30.79 -0.22 16.58
C ALA A 160 -32.20 -0.15 15.99
N ILE A 161 -32.97 0.85 16.41
CA ILE A 161 -34.26 1.16 15.80
C ILE A 161 -34.02 1.98 14.54
N LEU A 162 -34.40 1.42 13.40
CA LEU A 162 -34.28 2.11 12.10
C LEU A 162 -35.56 2.86 11.80
N ALA A 163 -35.46 4.16 11.59
CA ALA A 163 -36.57 5.00 11.11
C ALA A 163 -36.21 5.61 9.75
N PRO A 164 -37.19 5.69 8.79
CA PRO A 164 -36.96 6.39 7.54
C PRO A 164 -36.63 7.87 7.82
N GLN A 165 -35.53 8.35 7.21
CA GLN A 165 -35.06 9.72 7.44
C GLN A 165 -36.13 10.78 7.12
N GLN A 166 -37.02 10.49 6.18
CA GLN A 166 -38.16 11.37 5.80
C GLN A 166 -39.20 11.51 6.90
N GLY A 167 -39.31 10.50 7.80
CA GLY A 167 -40.25 10.50 8.91
C GLY A 167 -39.70 11.13 10.19
N VAL A 168 -38.42 11.54 10.20
CA VAL A 168 -37.79 12.12 11.39
C VAL A 168 -37.65 13.63 11.18
N THR A 169 -38.29 14.41 12.04
CA THR A 169 -38.16 15.88 12.09
C THR A 169 -37.33 16.28 13.32
N ARG A 170 -36.73 17.45 13.28
CA ARG A 170 -36.02 18.02 14.44
C ARG A 170 -36.80 19.20 15.00
N ASP A 171 -37.00 19.17 16.32
CA ASP A 171 -37.61 20.32 17.02
C ASP A 171 -36.61 21.53 17.06
N ALA A 172 -37.12 22.66 17.57
CA ALA A 172 -36.32 23.89 17.71
C ALA A 172 -35.15 23.73 18.70
N LYS A 173 -35.14 22.68 19.52
CA LYS A 173 -34.06 22.35 20.46
C LYS A 173 -33.08 21.34 19.89
N GLY A 174 -33.28 20.85 18.65
CA GLY A 174 -32.42 19.89 17.98
C GLY A 174 -32.73 18.41 18.28
N ASN A 175 -33.75 18.11 19.06
CA ASN A 175 -34.15 16.72 19.34
C ASN A 175 -34.83 16.10 18.11
N ALA A 176 -34.50 14.84 17.83
CA ALA A 176 -35.17 14.09 16.78
C ALA A 176 -36.57 13.64 17.27
N THR A 177 -37.58 13.96 16.48
CA THR A 177 -38.97 13.54 16.73
C THR A 177 -39.51 12.78 15.52
N ALA A 178 -40.25 11.70 15.76
CA ALA A 178 -40.91 10.93 14.71
C ALA A 178 -42.36 10.67 15.14
N LEU A 179 -43.29 10.81 14.21
CA LEU A 179 -44.67 10.46 14.43
C LEU A 179 -44.86 8.98 14.13
N VAL A 180 -45.35 8.25 15.10
CA VAL A 180 -45.61 6.82 15.00
C VAL A 180 -47.12 6.54 15.10
N VAL A 181 -47.63 5.71 14.22
CA VAL A 181 -49.03 5.25 14.27
C VAL A 181 -49.08 4.02 15.15
N ASN A 182 -49.82 4.11 16.23
CA ASN A 182 -50.03 2.98 17.15
C ASN A 182 -51.05 1.95 16.64
N LYS A 183 -51.25 0.86 17.37
CA LYS A 183 -52.20 -0.20 16.99
C LYS A 183 -53.65 0.24 16.85
N ASP A 184 -54.01 1.37 17.45
CA ASP A 184 -55.38 1.96 17.43
C ASP A 184 -55.53 3.02 16.32
N ASN A 185 -54.58 3.07 15.35
CA ASN A 185 -54.54 4.07 14.27
C ASN A 185 -54.44 5.54 14.75
N LYS A 186 -53.91 5.76 15.95
CA LYS A 186 -53.65 7.11 16.45
C LYS A 186 -52.18 7.44 16.28
N VAL A 187 -51.93 8.70 15.98
CA VAL A 187 -50.56 9.26 15.82
C VAL A 187 -50.08 9.69 17.21
N GLU A 188 -48.92 9.24 17.58
CA GLU A 188 -48.19 9.60 18.80
C GLU A 188 -46.81 10.22 18.45
#